data_e22b0d894f635c5d76d59c5dfa47614d
#
_entry.id   e22b0d894f635c5d76d59c5dfa47614d
#
_cell.length_a   1.000
_cell.length_b   1.000
_cell.length_c   1.000
_cell.angle_alpha   90.00
_cell.angle_beta   90.00
_cell.angle_gamma   90.00
#
_symmetry.space_group_name_H-M   'P 1'
#
loop_
_entity.id
_entity.type
_entity.pdbx_description
1 polymer ?
#
loop_
_entity_poly.entity_id
_entity_poly.type
_entity_poly.pdbx_seq_one_letter_code
_entity_poly.pdbx_strand_id
1 'polypeptide(L)'
;MPNPFLPLDTYIADGEPHVFGDRVYLFGSHDREGGSTYCMLDYVFWSAPIDDLENWSSKGISYSARQDPLYSDKLKYMYAPDVVQGNDGRFYLYYCMSGEKGVGGYEQPVSVAVCDIPDGKYEYYGFVRNPDGSPMLKYVTFDPAVINDDGVIRLYYGTWYPFHEHGKLLDGIFHKVESRMFGRTVSEIRAYKDNIMGANHVELADDMLTVKSEPIHIMPACVKGTSFEKHPFFEASSIRKIENTYYFLYSSSRGHELCYAVSRFPDRDFTYGGIVLSNGDVGYQGRAEKDRLNATGTNHGSLVCLTGKWHVFYHRNTNKTAYSRQACAEPVEILPDGTIPQVEITSQGLCGKPLEAEGTYPAALCCNLTNGKMPHQGNGMIKKKIPYITCEAGEQIVVATDRTQIVYKYFHFIGGKTKLTFRYKAAGKGKLSVMVSGQSGPVGEIIVDQTEGWEKADVVCDISAGVRSLMIAWQSKSDLRLSEFTMKLI
;
A
#
# COMPACT_ATOMS: atom_id res chain seq x y z
N MET A 1 -8.34 -12.03 -10.51
CA MET A 1 -8.15 -12.18 -9.03
C MET A 1 -8.85 -11.03 -8.31
N PRO A 2 -9.71 -11.32 -7.32
CA PRO A 2 -10.25 -10.32 -6.42
C PRO A 2 -9.16 -9.72 -5.50
N ASN A 3 -9.47 -8.58 -4.86
CA ASN A 3 -8.58 -7.98 -3.85
C ASN A 3 -8.73 -8.66 -2.47
N PRO A 4 -7.61 -8.94 -1.77
CA PRO A 4 -6.22 -8.83 -2.26
C PRO A 4 -5.93 -9.87 -3.33
N PHE A 5 -5.12 -9.51 -4.34
CA PHE A 5 -4.92 -10.36 -5.51
C PHE A 5 -3.84 -11.45 -5.33
N LEU A 6 -3.05 -11.40 -4.28
CA LEU A 6 -2.15 -12.46 -3.83
C LEU A 6 -2.88 -13.40 -2.85
N PRO A 7 -2.34 -14.59 -2.55
CA PRO A 7 -2.89 -15.47 -1.52
C PRO A 7 -3.15 -14.73 -0.21
N LEU A 8 -4.25 -15.02 0.46
CA LEU A 8 -4.70 -14.28 1.66
C LEU A 8 -3.74 -14.35 2.85
N ASP A 9 -2.83 -15.31 2.87
CA ASP A 9 -1.75 -15.47 3.86
C ASP A 9 -0.45 -14.76 3.45
N THR A 10 -0.46 -14.03 2.34
CA THR A 10 0.69 -13.30 1.78
C THR A 10 0.57 -11.81 2.05
N TYR A 11 1.58 -11.26 2.70
CA TYR A 11 1.59 -9.87 3.18
C TYR A 11 2.68 -9.06 2.48
N ILE A 12 2.43 -8.75 1.20
CA ILE A 12 3.29 -7.86 0.41
C ILE A 12 2.72 -6.46 0.46
N ALA A 13 3.56 -5.50 0.87
CA ALA A 13 3.26 -4.09 0.97
C ALA A 13 4.17 -3.26 0.06
N ASP A 14 3.91 -1.97 -0.03
CA ASP A 14 4.78 -1.00 -0.71
C ASP A 14 5.10 -1.44 -2.15
N GLY A 15 4.07 -1.96 -2.85
CA GLY A 15 4.24 -2.68 -4.09
C GLY A 15 4.58 -1.79 -5.28
N GLU A 16 5.74 -2.02 -5.90
CA GLU A 16 6.18 -1.43 -7.15
C GLU A 16 5.99 -2.44 -8.30
N PRO A 17 4.94 -2.28 -9.14
CA PRO A 17 4.70 -3.15 -10.28
C PRO A 17 5.50 -2.68 -11.50
N HIS A 18 6.18 -3.62 -12.16
CA HIS A 18 6.87 -3.38 -13.43
C HIS A 18 6.55 -4.45 -14.46
N VAL A 19 6.51 -4.08 -15.73
CA VAL A 19 6.39 -5.02 -16.85
C VAL A 19 7.76 -5.20 -17.48
N PHE A 20 8.24 -6.45 -17.47
CA PHE A 20 9.43 -6.86 -18.21
C PHE A 20 9.08 -8.03 -19.12
N GLY A 21 9.21 -7.83 -20.42
CA GLY A 21 8.79 -8.80 -21.43
C GLY A 21 7.27 -9.00 -21.41
N ASP A 22 6.83 -10.23 -21.25
CA ASP A 22 5.44 -10.67 -21.24
C ASP A 22 4.85 -10.86 -19.83
N ARG A 23 5.55 -10.37 -18.79
CA ARG A 23 5.13 -10.55 -17.40
C ARG A 23 5.10 -9.23 -16.64
N VAL A 24 4.16 -9.14 -15.72
CA VAL A 24 4.15 -8.13 -14.65
C VAL A 24 4.83 -8.73 -13.42
N TYR A 25 5.68 -7.94 -12.80
CA TYR A 25 6.38 -8.28 -11.56
C TYR A 25 5.94 -7.31 -10.46
N LEU A 26 5.79 -7.82 -9.26
CA LEU A 26 5.52 -7.02 -8.06
C LEU A 26 6.72 -7.12 -7.12
N PHE A 27 7.38 -6.00 -6.93
CA PHE A 27 8.44 -5.81 -5.95
C PHE A 27 7.84 -5.09 -4.75
N GLY A 28 8.01 -5.64 -3.55
CA GLY A 28 7.39 -5.04 -2.37
C GLY A 28 8.03 -5.51 -1.07
N SER A 29 7.78 -4.74 -0.02
CA SER A 29 8.12 -5.12 1.35
C SER A 29 7.36 -6.37 1.76
N HIS A 30 7.96 -7.19 2.63
CA HIS A 30 7.34 -8.42 3.08
C HIS A 30 7.06 -8.35 4.60
N ASP A 31 5.81 -8.12 4.94
CA ASP A 31 5.34 -8.09 6.32
C ASP A 31 5.12 -9.50 6.86
N ARG A 32 5.21 -9.64 8.18
CA ARG A 32 4.75 -10.84 8.89
C ARG A 32 3.32 -10.61 9.35
N GLU A 33 2.47 -11.60 9.17
CA GLU A 33 1.12 -11.56 9.71
C GLU A 33 1.15 -11.33 11.24
N GLY A 34 0.34 -10.36 11.71
CA GLY A 34 0.31 -9.99 13.13
C GLY A 34 1.66 -9.49 13.68
N GLY A 35 2.58 -9.09 12.81
CA GLY A 35 3.92 -8.64 13.17
C GLY A 35 3.94 -7.46 14.13
N SER A 36 5.05 -7.28 14.84
CA SER A 36 5.27 -6.21 15.82
C SER A 36 5.93 -4.97 15.22
N THR A 37 6.38 -5.07 13.97
CA THR A 37 7.03 -4.01 13.20
C THR A 37 6.86 -4.25 11.69
N TYR A 38 7.25 -3.29 10.86
CA TYR A 38 7.21 -3.38 9.39
C TYR A 38 8.25 -4.37 8.84
N CYS A 39 7.95 -5.00 7.70
CA CYS A 39 8.89 -5.67 6.80
C CYS A 39 9.75 -6.74 7.50
N MET A 40 9.12 -7.57 8.34
CA MET A 40 9.85 -8.54 9.19
C MET A 40 10.39 -9.75 8.43
N LEU A 41 10.09 -9.90 7.15
CA LEU A 41 10.47 -11.04 6.33
C LEU A 41 11.36 -10.60 5.16
N ASP A 42 12.13 -11.55 4.62
CA ASP A 42 12.94 -11.36 3.43
C ASP A 42 12.07 -11.12 2.19
N TYR A 43 12.60 -10.45 1.18
CA TYR A 43 11.85 -10.16 -0.04
C TYR A 43 11.49 -11.43 -0.79
N VAL A 44 10.22 -11.51 -1.17
CA VAL A 44 9.65 -12.51 -2.07
C VAL A 44 8.93 -11.75 -3.19
N PHE A 45 9.50 -11.79 -4.39
CA PHE A 45 8.88 -11.11 -5.53
C PHE A 45 7.88 -12.04 -6.22
N TRP A 46 6.81 -11.43 -6.70
CA TRP A 46 5.71 -12.11 -7.36
C TRP A 46 5.61 -11.69 -8.81
N SER A 47 5.17 -12.61 -9.67
CA SER A 47 4.95 -12.28 -11.08
C SER A 47 3.76 -13.04 -11.65
N ALA A 48 3.17 -12.47 -12.71
CA ALA A 48 2.10 -13.08 -13.50
C ALA A 48 2.30 -12.77 -14.98
N PRO A 49 1.83 -13.61 -15.92
CA PRO A 49 1.71 -13.24 -17.32
C PRO A 49 0.78 -12.01 -17.46
N ILE A 50 1.11 -11.07 -18.34
CA ILE A 50 0.29 -9.86 -18.50
C ILE A 50 -1.09 -10.14 -19.12
N ASP A 51 -1.27 -11.28 -19.77
CA ASP A 51 -2.52 -11.77 -20.33
C ASP A 51 -3.30 -12.72 -19.40
N ASP A 52 -2.69 -13.11 -18.25
CA ASP A 52 -3.29 -13.96 -17.23
C ASP A 52 -2.97 -13.47 -15.81
N LEU A 53 -3.62 -12.39 -15.42
CA LEU A 53 -3.47 -11.76 -14.11
C LEU A 53 -4.09 -12.56 -12.95
N GLU A 54 -4.60 -13.77 -13.22
CA GLU A 54 -5.08 -14.69 -12.19
C GLU A 54 -3.99 -15.65 -11.70
N ASN A 55 -2.89 -15.80 -12.45
CA ASN A 55 -1.81 -16.74 -12.16
C ASN A 55 -0.55 -16.07 -11.60
N TRP A 56 -0.67 -15.44 -10.43
CA TRP A 56 0.47 -14.93 -9.69
C TRP A 56 1.27 -16.06 -9.04
N SER A 57 2.58 -16.02 -9.18
CA SER A 57 3.50 -16.99 -8.60
C SER A 57 4.78 -16.32 -8.10
N SER A 58 5.46 -16.97 -7.15
CA SER A 58 6.78 -16.55 -6.65
C SER A 58 7.77 -17.70 -6.71
N LYS A 59 9.05 -17.39 -6.81
CA LYS A 59 10.15 -18.35 -6.73
C LYS A 59 10.72 -18.50 -5.31
N GLY A 60 9.97 -18.03 -4.30
CA GLY A 60 10.40 -17.95 -2.90
C GLY A 60 11.31 -16.74 -2.66
N ILE A 61 12.17 -16.80 -1.64
CA ILE A 61 13.00 -15.66 -1.23
C ILE A 61 13.88 -15.21 -2.40
N SER A 62 13.72 -13.96 -2.82
CA SER A 62 14.49 -13.31 -3.88
C SER A 62 15.74 -12.60 -3.35
N TYR A 63 15.66 -12.03 -2.14
CA TYR A 63 16.80 -11.39 -1.47
C TYR A 63 16.60 -11.40 0.04
N SER A 64 17.67 -11.69 0.79
CA SER A 64 17.67 -11.71 2.26
C SER A 64 18.43 -10.53 2.83
N ALA A 65 17.89 -9.91 3.89
CA ALA A 65 18.55 -8.83 4.62
C ALA A 65 19.97 -9.21 5.11
N ARG A 66 20.21 -10.51 5.36
CA ARG A 66 21.52 -11.04 5.79
C ARG A 66 22.60 -10.92 4.74
N GLN A 67 22.27 -10.69 3.49
CA GLN A 67 23.22 -10.49 2.40
C GLN A 67 23.79 -9.07 2.38
N ASP A 68 23.10 -8.10 3.03
CA ASP A 68 23.56 -6.72 3.12
C ASP A 68 24.63 -6.56 4.21
N PRO A 69 25.80 -5.95 3.93
CA PRO A 69 26.82 -5.69 4.93
C PRO A 69 26.39 -4.81 6.12
N LEU A 70 25.31 -4.03 5.95
CA LEU A 70 24.72 -3.24 7.04
C LEU A 70 23.89 -4.10 8.01
N TYR A 71 23.62 -5.37 7.67
CA TYR A 71 22.83 -6.26 8.52
C TYR A 71 23.41 -6.37 9.94
N SER A 72 22.56 -6.14 10.93
CA SER A 72 22.94 -6.19 12.35
C SER A 72 21.69 -6.40 13.21
N ASP A 73 21.85 -6.57 14.51
CA ASP A 73 20.71 -6.60 15.46
C ASP A 73 19.85 -5.34 15.41
N LYS A 74 20.40 -4.21 14.96
CA LYS A 74 19.69 -2.94 14.83
C LYS A 74 19.09 -2.74 13.44
N LEU A 75 19.72 -3.24 12.39
CA LEU A 75 19.33 -3.07 10.98
C LEU A 75 19.12 -4.45 10.37
N LYS A 76 17.92 -4.98 10.43
CA LYS A 76 17.61 -6.36 10.04
C LYS A 76 16.39 -6.52 9.13
N TYR A 77 15.76 -5.41 8.76
CA TYR A 77 14.60 -5.37 7.90
C TYR A 77 14.87 -4.49 6.66
N MET A 78 14.21 -4.82 5.58
CA MET A 78 14.37 -4.13 4.29
C MET A 78 13.03 -3.49 3.91
N TYR A 79 13.04 -2.19 3.60
CA TYR A 79 11.87 -1.37 3.37
C TYR A 79 11.76 -0.96 1.90
N ALA A 80 10.51 -0.91 1.41
CA ALA A 80 10.08 -0.27 0.17
C ALA A 80 11.07 -0.44 -1.00
N PRO A 81 11.15 -1.65 -1.60
CA PRO A 81 12.06 -1.90 -2.72
C PRO A 81 11.49 -1.37 -4.03
N ASP A 82 12.36 -0.93 -4.92
CA ASP A 82 12.06 -0.73 -6.34
C ASP A 82 13.13 -1.38 -7.21
N VAL A 83 12.75 -1.79 -8.43
CA VAL A 83 13.64 -2.50 -9.37
C VAL A 83 13.64 -1.83 -10.73
N VAL A 84 14.83 -1.65 -11.30
CA VAL A 84 15.01 -1.13 -12.65
C VAL A 84 15.90 -2.06 -13.48
N GLN A 85 15.64 -2.14 -14.77
CA GLN A 85 16.60 -2.75 -15.70
C GLN A 85 17.66 -1.72 -16.10
N GLY A 86 18.93 -2.05 -15.82
CA GLY A 86 20.08 -1.22 -16.21
C GLY A 86 20.37 -1.27 -17.71
N ASN A 87 21.26 -0.40 -18.18
CA ASN A 87 21.68 -0.34 -19.58
C ASN A 87 22.45 -1.59 -20.02
N ASP A 88 22.96 -2.38 -19.09
CA ASP A 88 23.60 -3.67 -19.30
C ASP A 88 22.62 -4.85 -19.38
N GLY A 89 21.32 -4.59 -19.20
CA GLY A 89 20.25 -5.57 -19.26
C GLY A 89 19.99 -6.31 -17.94
N ARG A 90 20.78 -6.09 -16.88
CA ARG A 90 20.59 -6.67 -15.55
C ARG A 90 19.53 -5.91 -14.77
N PHE A 91 19.02 -6.51 -13.70
CA PHE A 91 17.99 -5.92 -12.83
C PHE A 91 18.61 -5.49 -11.51
N TYR A 92 18.39 -4.24 -11.14
CA TYR A 92 18.95 -3.60 -9.95
C TYR A 92 17.85 -3.25 -8.97
N LEU A 93 17.95 -3.85 -7.79
CA LEU A 93 17.03 -3.68 -6.66
C LEU A 93 17.57 -2.61 -5.72
N TYR A 94 16.81 -1.53 -5.54
CA TYR A 94 17.11 -0.46 -4.60
C TYR A 94 16.23 -0.60 -3.37
N TYR A 95 16.79 -0.47 -2.17
CA TYR A 95 16.04 -0.64 -0.93
C TYR A 95 16.73 0.07 0.24
N CYS A 96 16.02 0.24 1.36
CA CYS A 96 16.56 0.79 2.59
C CYS A 96 16.65 -0.28 3.68
N MET A 97 17.77 -0.32 4.41
CA MET A 97 17.89 -1.11 5.62
C MET A 97 17.30 -0.37 6.82
N SER A 98 16.56 -1.08 7.67
CA SER A 98 15.91 -0.52 8.86
C SER A 98 15.84 -1.54 10.00
N GLY A 99 15.47 -1.07 11.18
CA GLY A 99 15.31 -1.87 12.38
C GLY A 99 13.89 -1.87 12.93
N GLU A 100 13.76 -2.28 14.18
CA GLU A 100 12.49 -2.29 14.90
C GLU A 100 11.82 -0.91 14.87
N LYS A 101 10.58 -0.85 14.37
CA LYS A 101 9.78 0.37 14.26
C LYS A 101 10.45 1.50 13.47
N GLY A 102 11.26 1.15 12.47
CA GLY A 102 11.95 2.11 11.63
C GLY A 102 13.26 2.67 12.19
N VAL A 103 13.75 2.16 13.31
CA VAL A 103 15.00 2.64 13.91
C VAL A 103 16.16 2.47 12.94
N GLY A 104 16.92 3.55 12.71
CA GLY A 104 18.10 3.58 11.83
C GLY A 104 17.78 3.66 10.34
N GLY A 105 16.51 3.55 9.92
CA GLY A 105 16.13 3.55 8.50
C GLY A 105 16.41 4.86 7.76
N TYR A 106 16.51 5.97 8.47
CA TYR A 106 16.81 7.28 7.89
C TYR A 106 18.30 7.66 7.89
N GLU A 107 19.15 6.76 8.41
CA GLU A 107 20.57 7.04 8.64
C GLU A 107 21.48 6.41 7.59
N GLN A 108 20.93 5.46 6.80
CA GLN A 108 21.70 4.60 5.91
C GLN A 108 21.63 5.09 4.46
N PRO A 109 22.62 4.78 3.62
CA PRO A 109 22.49 4.96 2.19
C PRO A 109 21.44 3.99 1.62
N VAL A 110 20.94 4.27 0.43
CA VAL A 110 20.16 3.31 -0.35
C VAL A 110 21.08 2.15 -0.74
N SER A 111 20.73 0.93 -0.34
CA SER A 111 21.43 -0.29 -0.73
C SER A 111 20.96 -0.78 -2.08
N VAL A 112 21.83 -1.49 -2.81
CA VAL A 112 21.57 -2.01 -4.14
C VAL A 112 21.98 -3.48 -4.22
N ALA A 113 21.07 -4.30 -4.74
CA ALA A 113 21.34 -5.69 -5.11
C ALA A 113 21.08 -5.89 -6.61
N VAL A 114 21.60 -6.95 -7.20
CA VAL A 114 21.57 -7.18 -8.65
C VAL A 114 21.23 -8.62 -8.98
N CYS A 115 20.51 -8.83 -10.10
CA CYS A 115 20.20 -10.14 -10.66
C CYS A 115 20.10 -10.07 -12.18
N ASP A 116 20.29 -11.22 -12.86
CA ASP A 116 20.15 -11.31 -14.32
C ASP A 116 18.69 -11.49 -14.78
N ILE A 117 17.78 -11.83 -13.86
CA ILE A 117 16.34 -11.98 -14.15
C ILE A 117 15.50 -11.28 -13.07
N PRO A 118 14.32 -10.71 -13.41
CA PRO A 118 13.56 -9.83 -12.51
C PRO A 118 13.15 -10.48 -11.18
N ASP A 119 12.70 -11.72 -11.17
CA ASP A 119 12.27 -12.48 -10.00
C ASP A 119 13.28 -13.56 -9.56
N GLY A 120 14.56 -13.34 -9.89
CA GLY A 120 15.65 -14.27 -9.53
C GLY A 120 16.15 -14.12 -8.10
N LYS A 121 17.33 -14.71 -7.88
CA LYS A 121 18.08 -14.56 -6.62
C LYS A 121 19.02 -13.39 -6.78
N TYR A 122 18.71 -12.31 -6.07
CA TYR A 122 19.55 -11.12 -6.06
C TYR A 122 20.78 -11.32 -5.18
N GLU A 123 21.87 -10.68 -5.57
CA GLU A 123 23.10 -10.61 -4.79
C GLU A 123 23.39 -9.16 -4.42
N TYR A 124 23.94 -8.93 -3.23
CA TYR A 124 24.36 -7.58 -2.83
C TYR A 124 25.37 -7.03 -3.83
N TYR A 125 25.11 -5.82 -4.32
CA TYR A 125 25.95 -5.16 -5.33
C TYR A 125 26.72 -3.97 -4.76
N GLY A 126 26.09 -3.20 -3.87
CA GLY A 126 26.69 -2.02 -3.28
C GLY A 126 25.66 -1.10 -2.63
N PHE A 127 26.01 0.15 -2.49
CA PHE A 127 25.13 1.22 -2.03
C PHE A 127 25.32 2.47 -2.90
N VAL A 128 24.32 3.34 -2.93
CA VAL A 128 24.39 4.63 -3.64
C VAL A 128 25.42 5.51 -2.97
N ARG A 129 26.40 6.00 -3.77
CA ARG A 129 27.62 6.66 -3.30
C ARG A 129 27.97 7.90 -4.09
N ASN A 130 28.73 8.77 -3.44
CA ASN A 130 29.37 9.92 -4.08
C ASN A 130 30.53 9.49 -5.00
N PRO A 131 31.02 10.35 -5.92
CA PRO A 131 32.15 10.03 -6.80
C PRO A 131 33.46 9.66 -6.07
N ASP A 132 33.63 10.09 -4.82
CA ASP A 132 34.77 9.72 -3.97
C ASP A 132 34.63 8.37 -3.28
N GLY A 133 33.50 7.66 -3.52
CA GLY A 133 33.18 6.37 -2.93
C GLY A 133 32.52 6.42 -1.57
N SER A 134 32.35 7.61 -0.97
CA SER A 134 31.62 7.78 0.29
C SER A 134 30.12 7.55 0.10
N PRO A 135 29.38 7.05 1.12
CA PRO A 135 27.93 6.92 1.03
C PRO A 135 27.24 8.25 0.66
N MET A 136 26.32 8.19 -0.28
CA MET A 136 25.46 9.33 -0.60
C MET A 136 24.38 9.46 0.47
N LEU A 137 24.53 10.46 1.32
CA LEU A 137 23.65 10.70 2.45
C LEU A 137 23.07 12.13 2.43
N LYS A 138 23.13 12.80 1.29
CA LYS A 138 22.52 14.13 1.14
C LYS A 138 21.00 13.98 1.15
N TYR A 139 20.34 14.77 2.00
CA TYR A 139 18.94 14.60 2.39
C TYR A 139 18.66 13.24 3.06
N VAL A 140 17.41 12.97 3.40
CA VAL A 140 17.05 11.67 4.00
C VAL A 140 16.85 10.64 2.90
N THR A 141 17.72 9.64 2.85
CA THR A 141 17.74 8.56 1.85
C THR A 141 16.77 7.45 2.26
N PHE A 142 15.47 7.62 1.93
CA PHE A 142 14.41 6.71 2.34
C PHE A 142 13.40 6.47 1.21
N ASP A 143 12.77 5.28 1.16
CA ASP A 143 11.79 4.85 0.17
C ASP A 143 12.24 5.16 -1.27
N PRO A 144 13.26 4.47 -1.77
CA PRO A 144 13.80 4.71 -3.11
C PRO A 144 12.82 4.30 -4.20
N ALA A 145 12.72 5.11 -5.25
CA ALA A 145 12.10 4.77 -6.52
C ALA A 145 13.09 5.01 -7.65
N VAL A 146 13.14 4.16 -8.64
CA VAL A 146 14.15 4.21 -9.69
C VAL A 146 13.55 3.98 -11.08
N ILE A 147 14.01 4.75 -12.05
CA ILE A 147 13.59 4.63 -13.45
C ILE A 147 14.81 4.69 -14.39
N ASN A 148 14.78 3.89 -15.44
CA ASN A 148 15.65 4.07 -16.60
C ASN A 148 14.91 4.93 -17.62
N ASP A 149 15.29 6.19 -17.71
CA ASP A 149 14.70 7.20 -18.54
C ASP A 149 15.57 7.38 -19.81
N ASP A 150 15.30 6.58 -20.82
CA ASP A 150 16.03 6.57 -22.09
C ASP A 150 17.56 6.46 -21.93
N GLY A 151 18.00 5.57 -21.01
CA GLY A 151 19.39 5.31 -20.71
C GLY A 151 19.96 6.14 -19.55
N VAL A 152 19.20 7.10 -19.02
CA VAL A 152 19.57 7.84 -17.81
C VAL A 152 18.91 7.22 -16.59
N ILE A 153 19.71 6.72 -15.67
CA ILE A 153 19.21 6.15 -14.43
C ILE A 153 18.90 7.26 -13.43
N ARG A 154 17.65 7.34 -12.97
CA ARG A 154 17.17 8.38 -12.06
C ARG A 154 16.66 7.74 -10.79
N LEU A 155 17.18 8.20 -9.66
CA LEU A 155 16.77 7.77 -8.32
C LEU A 155 16.00 8.88 -7.64
N TYR A 156 14.83 8.53 -7.08
CA TYR A 156 13.98 9.40 -6.27
C TYR A 156 13.91 8.81 -4.87
N TYR A 157 13.87 9.68 -3.85
CA TYR A 157 13.87 9.22 -2.45
C TYR A 157 13.47 10.36 -1.52
N GLY A 158 13.12 10.04 -0.27
CA GLY A 158 12.94 11.06 0.74
C GLY A 158 11.91 10.72 1.81
N THR A 159 11.77 11.63 2.74
CA THR A 159 10.71 11.67 3.74
C THR A 159 10.44 13.09 4.19
N TRP A 160 9.29 13.29 4.83
CA TRP A 160 8.90 14.61 5.32
C TRP A 160 8.08 14.51 6.62
N TYR A 161 8.29 15.48 7.50
CA TYR A 161 7.53 15.67 8.72
C TYR A 161 7.23 17.15 8.95
N PRO A 162 6.11 17.54 9.60
CA PRO A 162 5.67 18.93 9.74
C PRO A 162 6.49 19.72 10.78
N PHE A 163 7.80 19.51 10.87
CA PHE A 163 8.65 20.16 11.88
C PHE A 163 8.90 21.64 11.60
N HIS A 164 8.80 22.07 10.35
CA HIS A 164 9.10 23.46 9.94
C HIS A 164 7.89 24.40 9.92
N GLU A 165 6.70 23.90 10.22
CA GLU A 165 5.49 24.72 10.22
C GLU A 165 5.30 25.52 11.53
N HIS A 166 6.20 25.38 12.50
CA HIS A 166 6.04 25.91 13.86
C HIS A 166 6.73 27.26 14.15
N GLY A 167 7.40 27.86 13.16
CA GLY A 167 8.05 29.15 13.26
C GLY A 167 9.41 29.12 13.98
N LYS A 168 10.25 30.13 13.69
CA LYS A 168 11.67 30.22 14.07
C LYS A 168 11.98 30.05 15.58
N LEU A 169 11.03 30.33 16.46
CA LEU A 169 11.21 30.19 17.91
C LEU A 169 11.38 28.73 18.39
N LEU A 170 10.86 27.77 17.62
CA LEU A 170 10.93 26.35 17.92
C LEU A 170 11.98 25.59 17.11
N ASP A 171 12.64 26.23 16.13
CA ASP A 171 13.64 25.61 15.27
C ASP A 171 14.73 24.86 16.05
N GLY A 172 15.18 25.42 17.17
CA GLY A 172 16.20 24.79 18.01
C GLY A 172 15.74 23.47 18.67
N ILE A 173 14.44 23.30 18.90
CA ILE A 173 13.86 22.08 19.43
C ILE A 173 13.70 21.07 18.29
N PHE A 174 13.15 21.51 17.16
CA PHE A 174 12.92 20.62 16.02
C PHE A 174 14.23 20.12 15.40
N HIS A 175 15.26 20.96 15.25
CA HIS A 175 16.57 20.51 14.82
C HIS A 175 17.19 19.43 15.72
N LYS A 176 16.88 19.43 17.04
CA LYS A 176 17.31 18.33 17.94
C LYS A 176 16.51 17.06 17.71
N VAL A 177 15.22 17.17 17.39
CA VAL A 177 14.38 16.03 17.03
C VAL A 177 14.85 15.40 15.73
N GLU A 178 15.06 16.22 14.71
CA GLU A 178 15.61 15.83 13.40
C GLU A 178 16.99 15.20 13.54
N SER A 179 17.89 15.81 14.34
CA SER A 179 19.22 15.28 14.62
C SER A 179 19.15 13.86 15.16
N ARG A 180 18.26 13.62 16.12
CA ARG A 180 18.06 12.28 16.69
C ARG A 180 17.40 11.31 15.72
N MET A 181 16.46 11.79 14.91
CA MET A 181 15.66 10.97 14.00
C MET A 181 16.47 10.56 12.75
N PHE A 182 17.28 11.47 12.23
CA PHE A 182 18.02 11.27 11.00
C PHE A 182 19.49 10.91 11.20
N GLY A 183 19.96 10.79 12.45
CA GLY A 183 21.35 10.46 12.77
C GLY A 183 22.35 11.51 12.29
N ARG A 184 21.94 12.78 12.22
CA ARG A 184 22.77 13.91 11.80
C ARG A 184 23.00 14.86 12.97
N THR A 185 24.13 15.54 12.99
CA THR A 185 24.35 16.61 13.97
C THR A 185 23.44 17.80 13.69
N VAL A 186 23.10 18.58 14.72
CA VAL A 186 22.33 19.83 14.55
C VAL A 186 23.06 20.81 13.60
N SER A 187 24.37 20.79 13.56
CA SER A 187 25.18 21.61 12.66
C SER A 187 24.99 21.22 11.20
N GLU A 188 25.01 19.91 10.91
CA GLU A 188 24.73 19.37 9.58
C GLU A 188 23.33 19.72 9.11
N ILE A 189 22.31 19.52 9.97
CA ILE A 189 20.91 19.86 9.63
C ILE A 189 20.77 21.34 9.28
N ARG A 190 21.38 22.23 10.06
CA ARG A 190 21.35 23.67 9.79
C ARG A 190 22.12 24.11 8.54
N ALA A 191 23.02 23.28 8.05
CA ALA A 191 23.77 23.55 6.82
C ALA A 191 22.91 23.39 5.56
N TYR A 192 21.80 22.66 5.63
CA TYR A 192 20.85 22.54 4.52
C TYR A 192 20.09 23.86 4.35
N LYS A 193 20.23 24.49 3.18
CA LYS A 193 19.55 25.76 2.87
C LYS A 193 18.05 25.61 2.69
N ASP A 194 17.65 24.45 2.18
CA ASP A 194 16.31 24.06 1.74
C ASP A 194 15.73 22.90 2.53
N ASN A 195 16.31 22.59 3.69
CA ASN A 195 15.96 21.49 4.58
C ASN A 195 16.54 20.13 4.20
N ILE A 196 16.66 19.26 5.21
CA ILE A 196 17.08 17.85 5.03
C ILE A 196 15.97 16.96 4.51
N MET A 197 14.71 17.35 4.72
CA MET A 197 13.50 16.60 4.35
C MET A 197 12.94 17.10 3.01
N GLY A 198 12.21 16.22 2.31
CA GLY A 198 11.54 16.49 1.05
C GLY A 198 11.60 15.27 0.14
N ALA A 199 10.91 15.32 -1.00
CA ALA A 199 11.12 14.36 -2.07
C ALA A 199 12.29 14.83 -2.94
N ASN A 200 13.24 13.94 -3.20
CA ASN A 200 14.52 14.27 -3.83
C ASN A 200 14.74 13.47 -5.10
N HIS A 201 15.61 13.98 -5.96
CA HIS A 201 16.06 13.33 -7.20
C HIS A 201 17.56 13.42 -7.33
N VAL A 202 18.16 12.37 -7.92
CA VAL A 202 19.57 12.32 -8.33
C VAL A 202 19.74 11.42 -9.55
N GLU A 203 20.65 11.76 -10.45
CA GLU A 203 21.07 10.89 -11.54
C GLU A 203 22.20 9.96 -11.09
N LEU A 204 22.15 8.69 -11.54
CA LEU A 204 23.21 7.70 -11.31
C LEU A 204 24.03 7.45 -12.57
N ALA A 205 25.26 7.04 -12.38
CA ALA A 205 26.15 6.58 -13.43
C ALA A 205 25.75 5.16 -13.90
N ASP A 206 26.34 4.69 -14.99
CA ASP A 206 26.09 3.36 -15.56
C ASP A 206 26.48 2.22 -14.63
N ASP A 207 27.28 2.49 -13.58
CA ASP A 207 27.57 1.52 -12.52
C ASP A 207 26.37 1.32 -11.55
N MET A 208 25.27 2.04 -11.75
CA MET A 208 24.03 1.97 -10.96
C MET A 208 24.18 2.38 -9.49
N LEU A 209 25.34 2.89 -9.10
CA LEU A 209 25.68 3.24 -7.71
C LEU A 209 26.14 4.68 -7.55
N THR A 210 26.98 5.18 -8.47
CA THR A 210 27.65 6.46 -8.30
C THR A 210 26.77 7.61 -8.78
N VAL A 211 26.53 8.62 -7.92
CA VAL A 211 25.77 9.80 -8.31
C VAL A 211 26.52 10.64 -9.35
N LYS A 212 25.80 11.11 -10.37
CA LYS A 212 26.29 12.00 -11.44
C LYS A 212 25.88 13.45 -11.27
N SER A 213 24.81 13.68 -10.56
CA SER A 213 24.29 15.03 -10.32
C SER A 213 24.22 15.34 -8.82
N GLU A 214 24.17 16.62 -8.47
CA GLU A 214 23.81 16.98 -7.10
C GLU A 214 22.38 16.58 -6.80
N PRO A 215 22.11 15.93 -5.66
CA PRO A 215 20.74 15.68 -5.22
C PRO A 215 19.97 16.99 -5.01
N ILE A 216 18.76 17.06 -5.53
CA ILE A 216 17.88 18.24 -5.47
C ILE A 216 16.48 17.85 -4.98
N HIS A 217 15.77 18.78 -4.37
CA HIS A 217 14.36 18.62 -4.07
C HIS A 217 13.50 18.74 -5.33
N ILE A 218 12.63 17.77 -5.56
CA ILE A 218 11.55 17.84 -6.57
C ILE A 218 10.24 18.31 -5.94
N MET A 219 10.07 18.10 -4.62
CA MET A 219 8.98 18.65 -3.83
C MET A 219 9.57 19.31 -2.58
N PRO A 220 9.16 20.54 -2.26
CA PRO A 220 9.77 21.31 -1.17
C PRO A 220 9.38 20.77 0.21
N ALA A 221 10.27 20.92 1.18
CA ALA A 221 9.96 20.70 2.58
C ALA A 221 9.02 21.78 3.15
N CYS A 222 9.17 23.04 2.71
CA CYS A 222 8.27 24.14 3.06
C CYS A 222 7.12 24.21 2.06
N VAL A 223 5.99 23.61 2.39
CA VAL A 223 4.86 23.42 1.46
C VAL A 223 3.86 24.57 1.43
N LYS A 224 3.94 25.51 2.40
CA LYS A 224 3.03 26.66 2.50
C LYS A 224 3.07 27.53 1.25
N GLY A 225 1.91 27.79 0.66
CA GLY A 225 1.77 28.55 -0.58
C GLY A 225 2.12 27.80 -1.85
N THR A 226 2.44 26.50 -1.76
CA THR A 226 2.65 25.63 -2.91
C THR A 226 1.40 24.81 -3.21
N SER A 227 1.38 24.10 -4.35
CA SER A 227 0.31 23.16 -4.68
C SER A 227 0.19 21.99 -3.70
N PHE A 228 1.24 21.71 -2.92
CA PHE A 228 1.33 20.60 -1.97
C PHE A 228 0.83 20.93 -0.56
N GLU A 229 0.44 22.16 -0.26
CA GLU A 229 0.10 22.63 1.10
C GLU A 229 -0.94 21.75 1.82
N LYS A 230 -1.93 21.24 1.08
CA LYS A 230 -2.98 20.37 1.65
C LYS A 230 -2.62 18.89 1.67
N HIS A 231 -1.70 18.48 0.84
CA HIS A 231 -1.26 17.09 0.64
C HIS A 231 0.28 17.02 0.56
N PRO A 232 1.00 17.42 1.62
CA PRO A 232 2.45 17.37 1.64
C PRO A 232 2.95 15.95 1.39
N PHE A 233 4.08 15.85 0.71
CA PHE A 233 4.82 14.58 0.62
C PHE A 233 5.14 14.08 2.04
N PHE A 234 4.99 12.78 2.27
CA PHE A 234 5.43 12.15 3.51
C PHE A 234 6.55 11.15 3.23
N GLU A 235 6.29 10.14 2.42
CA GLU A 235 7.19 9.05 2.03
C GLU A 235 6.61 8.30 0.82
N ALA A 236 7.10 7.11 0.52
CA ALA A 236 6.55 6.25 -0.51
C ALA A 236 6.78 6.79 -1.93
N SER A 237 8.03 7.11 -2.24
CA SER A 237 8.40 7.57 -3.57
C SER A 237 8.11 6.49 -4.62
N SER A 238 7.44 6.87 -5.71
CA SER A 238 7.27 6.05 -6.91
C SER A 238 7.22 6.95 -8.13
N ILE A 239 7.80 6.55 -9.24
CA ILE A 239 7.92 7.38 -10.44
C ILE A 239 7.53 6.62 -11.70
N ARG A 240 6.74 7.24 -12.57
CA ARG A 240 6.44 6.73 -13.91
C ARG A 240 6.55 7.85 -14.94
N LYS A 241 7.15 7.54 -16.08
CA LYS A 241 7.11 8.41 -17.27
C LYS A 241 6.03 7.88 -18.21
N ILE A 242 5.01 8.68 -18.46
CA ILE A 242 3.92 8.36 -19.35
C ILE A 242 3.94 9.40 -20.46
N GLU A 243 4.28 8.96 -21.66
CA GLU A 243 4.60 9.86 -22.79
C GLU A 243 5.69 10.88 -22.37
N ASN A 244 5.35 12.16 -22.34
CA ASN A 244 6.26 13.25 -22.00
C ASN A 244 5.96 13.83 -20.60
N THR A 245 5.31 13.08 -19.72
CA THR A 245 4.95 13.53 -18.37
C THR A 245 5.46 12.55 -17.34
N TYR A 246 6.11 13.08 -16.31
CA TYR A 246 6.53 12.33 -15.13
C TYR A 246 5.42 12.39 -14.09
N TYR A 247 4.99 11.23 -13.61
CA TYR A 247 4.04 11.05 -12.52
C TYR A 247 4.81 10.54 -11.31
N PHE A 248 4.93 11.37 -10.31
CA PHE A 248 5.53 11.02 -9.04
C PHE A 248 4.40 10.69 -8.04
N LEU A 249 4.25 9.41 -7.70
CA LEU A 249 3.30 8.97 -6.69
C LEU A 249 3.94 9.01 -5.32
N TYR A 250 3.13 9.28 -4.30
CA TYR A 250 3.62 9.40 -2.93
C TYR A 250 2.49 9.25 -1.90
N SER A 251 2.85 8.85 -0.68
CA SER A 251 1.98 8.96 0.49
C SER A 251 1.98 10.40 0.99
N SER A 252 0.79 10.98 1.20
CA SER A 252 0.71 12.31 1.80
C SER A 252 0.89 12.24 3.32
N SER A 253 1.17 13.36 3.96
CA SER A 253 1.26 13.48 5.42
C SER A 253 -0.02 13.11 6.17
N ARG A 254 -1.13 12.89 5.46
CA ARG A 254 -2.38 12.33 6.00
C ARG A 254 -2.32 10.81 6.18
N GLY A 255 -1.31 10.15 5.59
CA GLY A 255 -1.00 8.73 5.69
C GLY A 255 -1.88 7.82 4.85
N HIS A 256 -3.18 8.07 4.76
CA HIS A 256 -4.13 7.18 4.08
C HIS A 256 -4.26 7.43 2.57
N GLU A 257 -3.72 8.53 2.07
CA GLU A 257 -3.81 8.95 0.68
C GLU A 257 -2.58 8.50 -0.12
N LEU A 258 -2.81 7.89 -1.27
CA LEU A 258 -1.83 7.78 -2.35
C LEU A 258 -2.11 8.92 -3.32
N CYS A 259 -1.24 9.90 -3.32
CA CYS A 259 -1.30 11.09 -4.15
C CYS A 259 -0.37 10.97 -5.35
N TYR A 260 -0.52 11.88 -6.32
CA TYR A 260 0.45 12.05 -7.40
C TYR A 260 0.76 13.50 -7.66
N ALA A 261 1.95 13.74 -8.14
CA ALA A 261 2.42 15.01 -8.68
C ALA A 261 2.87 14.81 -10.12
N VAL A 262 2.78 15.85 -10.93
CA VAL A 262 3.13 15.79 -12.35
C VAL A 262 4.13 16.86 -12.73
N SER A 263 5.04 16.52 -13.66
CA SER A 263 5.96 17.45 -14.30
C SER A 263 6.29 17.03 -15.73
N ARG A 264 6.73 17.99 -16.55
CA ARG A 264 7.36 17.73 -17.87
C ARG A 264 8.86 17.48 -17.76
N PHE A 265 9.42 17.65 -16.58
CA PHE A 265 10.83 17.47 -16.28
C PHE A 265 10.99 16.38 -15.20
N PRO A 266 12.07 15.59 -15.24
CA PRO A 266 12.30 14.55 -14.26
C PRO A 266 12.71 15.09 -12.87
N ASP A 267 13.21 16.30 -12.82
CA ASP A 267 13.99 16.85 -11.70
C ASP A 267 13.42 18.16 -11.11
N ARG A 268 12.34 18.73 -11.66
CA ARG A 268 11.81 20.02 -11.23
C ARG A 268 10.35 20.22 -11.65
N ASP A 269 9.78 21.34 -11.20
CA ASP A 269 8.47 21.86 -11.61
C ASP A 269 7.30 20.87 -11.36
N PHE A 270 7.46 19.98 -10.38
CA PHE A 270 6.36 19.11 -9.98
C PHE A 270 5.23 19.92 -9.33
N THR A 271 4.02 19.62 -9.73
CA THR A 271 2.79 20.19 -9.16
C THR A 271 1.86 19.07 -8.71
N TYR A 272 1.11 19.32 -7.63
CA TYR A 272 0.11 18.37 -7.14
C TYR A 272 -0.94 18.08 -8.20
N GLY A 273 -1.13 16.80 -8.51
CA GLY A 273 -2.10 16.34 -9.51
C GLY A 273 -3.42 15.87 -8.90
N GLY A 274 -3.38 15.24 -7.72
CA GLY A 274 -4.59 14.72 -7.09
C GLY A 274 -4.33 13.53 -6.18
N ILE A 275 -5.41 12.93 -5.70
CA ILE A 275 -5.44 11.67 -4.96
C ILE A 275 -5.80 10.56 -5.94
N VAL A 276 -4.98 9.51 -6.03
CA VAL A 276 -5.30 8.32 -6.82
C VAL A 276 -6.29 7.44 -6.08
N LEU A 277 -6.02 7.17 -4.81
CA LEU A 277 -6.92 6.44 -3.91
C LEU A 277 -6.64 6.74 -2.44
N SER A 278 -7.55 6.32 -1.56
CA SER A 278 -7.39 6.38 -0.11
C SER A 278 -7.82 5.07 0.54
N ASN A 279 -7.03 4.54 1.46
CA ASN A 279 -7.29 3.27 2.16
C ASN A 279 -8.64 3.18 2.89
N GLY A 280 -9.33 4.28 3.11
CA GLY A 280 -10.65 4.33 3.74
C GLY A 280 -11.72 4.95 2.86
N ASP A 281 -11.49 5.03 1.54
CA ASP A 281 -12.32 5.77 0.58
C ASP A 281 -12.56 7.24 1.00
N VAL A 282 -11.63 7.83 1.77
CA VAL A 282 -11.71 9.25 2.15
C VAL A 282 -11.48 10.11 0.92
N GLY A 283 -12.30 11.13 0.74
CA GLY A 283 -12.31 12.00 -0.45
C GLY A 283 -13.20 11.45 -1.58
N TYR A 284 -13.26 10.13 -1.77
CA TYR A 284 -14.10 9.54 -2.80
C TYR A 284 -15.58 9.90 -2.59
N GLN A 285 -16.20 10.49 -3.62
CA GLN A 285 -17.57 11.03 -3.58
C GLN A 285 -17.81 11.97 -2.38
N GLY A 286 -16.79 12.73 -1.95
CA GLY A 286 -16.88 13.70 -0.87
C GLY A 286 -16.89 13.12 0.54
N ARG A 287 -16.48 11.85 0.73
CA ARG A 287 -16.40 11.22 2.06
C ARG A 287 -15.41 11.93 2.96
N ALA A 288 -15.87 12.33 4.14
CA ALA A 288 -15.01 12.98 5.13
C ALA A 288 -14.12 11.97 5.87
N GLU A 289 -12.99 12.43 6.41
CA GLU A 289 -12.06 11.57 7.16
C GLU A 289 -12.70 10.83 8.35
N LYS A 290 -13.64 11.47 9.06
CA LYS A 290 -14.37 10.85 10.17
C LYS A 290 -15.26 9.68 9.75
N ASP A 291 -15.63 9.62 8.47
CA ASP A 291 -16.54 8.63 7.89
C ASP A 291 -15.80 7.55 7.08
N ARG A 292 -14.50 7.39 7.34
CA ARG A 292 -13.68 6.38 6.68
C ARG A 292 -14.22 4.97 6.87
N LEU A 293 -14.09 4.15 5.83
CA LEU A 293 -14.70 2.82 5.77
C LEU A 293 -13.77 1.69 6.22
N ASN A 294 -12.50 2.01 6.50
CA ASN A 294 -11.49 1.06 7.00
C ASN A 294 -10.66 1.74 8.09
N ALA A 295 -10.00 0.96 8.94
CA ALA A 295 -8.83 1.46 9.63
C ALA A 295 -7.76 1.83 8.59
N THR A 296 -7.24 3.05 8.65
CA THR A 296 -6.26 3.54 7.69
C THR A 296 -4.88 3.64 8.32
N GLY A 297 -3.83 3.51 7.52
CA GLY A 297 -2.43 3.70 7.89
C GLY A 297 -1.69 4.38 6.74
N THR A 298 -0.38 4.24 6.67
CA THR A 298 0.39 4.65 5.51
C THR A 298 -0.09 3.92 4.26
N ASN A 299 0.02 4.57 3.11
CA ASN A 299 -0.28 3.98 1.81
C ASN A 299 0.92 4.15 0.90
N HIS A 300 1.33 3.08 0.24
CA HIS A 300 2.42 3.09 -0.72
C HIS A 300 2.01 2.22 -1.90
N GLY A 301 2.27 2.70 -3.09
CA GLY A 301 1.92 1.98 -4.32
C GLY A 301 2.29 2.77 -5.56
N SER A 302 1.99 2.19 -6.71
CA SER A 302 2.41 2.70 -8.00
C SER A 302 1.42 2.40 -9.12
N LEU A 303 1.70 2.94 -10.30
CA LEU A 303 0.94 2.71 -11.53
C LEU A 303 1.64 1.73 -12.45
N VAL A 304 0.85 0.94 -13.18
CA VAL A 304 1.33 0.11 -14.28
C VAL A 304 0.28 -0.01 -15.37
N CYS A 305 0.71 -0.04 -16.63
CA CYS A 305 -0.15 -0.32 -17.75
C CYS A 305 -0.08 -1.82 -18.10
N LEU A 306 -1.20 -2.53 -17.97
CA LEU A 306 -1.32 -3.95 -18.28
C LEU A 306 -2.27 -4.11 -19.47
N THR A 307 -1.77 -4.61 -20.60
CA THR A 307 -2.56 -4.79 -21.83
C THR A 307 -3.38 -3.55 -22.26
N GLY A 308 -2.77 -2.37 -22.13
CA GLY A 308 -3.40 -1.09 -22.50
C GLY A 308 -4.36 -0.50 -21.44
N LYS A 309 -4.44 -1.10 -20.26
CA LYS A 309 -5.24 -0.59 -19.13
C LYS A 309 -4.33 -0.22 -17.97
N TRP A 310 -4.54 0.97 -17.43
CA TRP A 310 -3.80 1.42 -16.25
C TRP A 310 -4.39 0.85 -14.98
N HIS A 311 -3.51 0.49 -14.05
CA HIS A 311 -3.86 0.01 -12.71
C HIS A 311 -3.01 0.74 -11.68
N VAL A 312 -3.61 1.03 -10.52
CA VAL A 312 -2.87 1.43 -9.32
C VAL A 312 -2.73 0.22 -8.42
N PHE A 313 -1.51 -0.04 -7.96
CA PHE A 313 -1.21 -1.01 -6.92
C PHE A 313 -1.06 -0.27 -5.60
N TYR A 314 -1.53 -0.86 -4.54
CA TYR A 314 -1.51 -0.30 -3.18
C TYR A 314 -1.59 -1.43 -2.16
N HIS A 315 -1.64 -1.10 -0.88
CA HIS A 315 -1.85 -2.12 0.16
C HIS A 315 -2.97 -1.75 1.13
N ARG A 316 -3.59 -2.75 1.73
CA ARG A 316 -4.54 -2.60 2.84
C ARG A 316 -3.95 -3.13 4.14
N ASN A 317 -4.40 -2.59 5.29
CA ASN A 317 -3.97 -3.04 6.61
C ASN A 317 -4.93 -4.07 7.20
N THR A 318 -4.39 -5.07 7.92
CA THR A 318 -5.13 -6.11 8.64
C THR A 318 -4.64 -6.22 10.09
N ASN A 319 -5.14 -7.19 10.87
CA ASN A 319 -4.66 -7.53 12.21
C ASN A 319 -4.65 -6.37 13.22
N LYS A 320 -5.42 -5.31 13.00
CA LYS A 320 -5.41 -4.09 13.83
C LYS A 320 -4.02 -3.47 14.01
N THR A 321 -3.14 -3.63 13.04
CA THR A 321 -1.76 -3.15 13.07
C THR A 321 -1.38 -2.50 11.74
N ALA A 322 -0.41 -1.59 11.78
CA ALA A 322 0.21 -1.05 10.59
C ALA A 322 1.16 -2.04 9.89
N TYR A 323 1.42 -3.19 10.50
CA TYR A 323 2.51 -4.11 10.16
C TYR A 323 2.05 -5.41 9.46
N SER A 324 0.80 -5.47 9.04
CA SER A 324 0.24 -6.61 8.31
C SER A 324 -0.51 -6.10 7.09
N ARG A 325 0.22 -5.86 6.02
CA ARG A 325 -0.28 -5.19 4.82
C ARG A 325 -0.36 -6.18 3.65
N GLN A 326 -1.50 -6.19 2.96
CA GLN A 326 -1.75 -7.08 1.83
C GLN A 326 -1.88 -6.28 0.54
N ALA A 327 -1.26 -6.78 -0.55
CA ALA A 327 -1.29 -6.15 -1.86
C ALA A 327 -2.69 -6.13 -2.47
N CYS A 328 -3.11 -4.96 -2.95
CA CYS A 328 -4.35 -4.71 -3.66
C CYS A 328 -4.08 -3.93 -4.94
N ALA A 329 -5.01 -3.96 -5.88
CA ALA A 329 -4.93 -3.18 -7.11
C ALA A 329 -6.32 -2.77 -7.60
N GLU A 330 -6.41 -1.60 -8.24
CA GLU A 330 -7.63 -1.13 -8.88
C GLU A 330 -7.33 -0.64 -10.30
N PRO A 331 -8.26 -0.81 -11.25
CA PRO A 331 -8.17 -0.11 -12.53
C PRO A 331 -8.24 1.40 -12.32
N VAL A 332 -7.43 2.14 -13.07
CA VAL A 332 -7.47 3.60 -13.11
C VAL A 332 -7.57 4.09 -14.53
N GLU A 333 -8.10 5.28 -14.71
CA GLU A 333 -8.12 5.98 -15.98
C GLU A 333 -7.17 7.19 -15.91
N ILE A 334 -6.37 7.37 -16.95
CA ILE A 334 -5.61 8.60 -17.15
C ILE A 334 -6.34 9.36 -18.24
N LEU A 335 -6.92 10.49 -17.88
CA LEU A 335 -7.69 11.32 -18.81
C LEU A 335 -6.79 11.99 -19.85
N PRO A 336 -7.33 12.48 -20.99
CA PRO A 336 -6.52 13.11 -22.04
C PRO A 336 -5.72 14.33 -21.59
N ASP A 337 -6.13 14.99 -20.49
CA ASP A 337 -5.39 16.10 -19.88
C ASP A 337 -4.31 15.64 -18.88
N GLY A 338 -4.16 14.33 -18.69
CA GLY A 338 -3.21 13.71 -17.77
C GLY A 338 -3.74 13.57 -16.34
N THR A 339 -4.98 13.97 -16.06
CA THR A 339 -5.59 13.82 -14.73
C THR A 339 -5.93 12.36 -14.44
N ILE A 340 -5.68 11.91 -13.22
CA ILE A 340 -6.12 10.61 -12.69
C ILE A 340 -7.22 10.87 -11.67
N PRO A 341 -8.50 10.56 -11.99
CA PRO A 341 -9.59 10.65 -11.03
C PRO A 341 -9.39 9.68 -9.87
N GLN A 342 -9.76 10.10 -8.66
CA GLN A 342 -9.70 9.20 -7.49
C GLN A 342 -10.59 7.99 -7.71
N VAL A 343 -10.03 6.79 -7.48
CA VAL A 343 -10.76 5.52 -7.60
C VAL A 343 -11.23 5.02 -6.24
N GLU A 344 -12.30 4.23 -6.28
CA GLU A 344 -12.88 3.55 -5.14
C GLU A 344 -12.09 2.26 -4.83
N ILE A 345 -11.99 1.90 -3.54
CA ILE A 345 -11.49 0.59 -3.14
C ILE A 345 -12.57 -0.46 -3.39
N THR A 346 -12.22 -1.54 -4.12
CA THR A 346 -13.15 -2.60 -4.46
C THR A 346 -12.64 -3.99 -4.08
N SER A 347 -13.53 -4.98 -4.13
CA SER A 347 -13.17 -6.40 -4.03
C SER A 347 -12.81 -7.00 -5.39
N GLN A 348 -12.90 -6.24 -6.50
CA GLN A 348 -12.72 -6.73 -7.86
C GLN A 348 -11.25 -6.98 -8.23
N GLY A 349 -10.34 -6.14 -7.72
CA GLY A 349 -8.92 -6.26 -7.97
C GLY A 349 -8.54 -6.11 -9.45
N LEU A 350 -7.51 -6.82 -9.86
CA LEU A 350 -6.91 -6.73 -11.20
C LEU A 350 -7.85 -7.08 -12.35
N CYS A 351 -8.88 -7.89 -12.12
CA CYS A 351 -9.82 -8.22 -13.19
C CYS A 351 -10.73 -7.04 -13.57
N GLY A 352 -10.95 -6.09 -12.66
CA GLY A 352 -11.81 -4.92 -12.87
C GLY A 352 -13.25 -5.27 -13.25
N LYS A 353 -13.67 -6.53 -13.06
CA LYS A 353 -15.02 -7.03 -13.35
C LYS A 353 -15.73 -7.39 -12.07
N PRO A 354 -17.06 -7.25 -12.01
CA PRO A 354 -17.84 -7.74 -10.90
C PRO A 354 -17.59 -9.24 -10.66
N LEU A 355 -17.55 -9.63 -9.39
CA LEU A 355 -17.52 -11.04 -8.99
C LEU A 355 -18.86 -11.70 -9.32
N GLU A 356 -18.87 -12.99 -9.58
CA GLU A 356 -20.12 -13.73 -9.81
C GLU A 356 -20.90 -13.86 -8.50
N ALA A 357 -22.23 -13.66 -8.54
CA ALA A 357 -23.09 -13.82 -7.38
C ALA A 357 -23.45 -15.31 -7.14
N GLU A 358 -22.53 -16.20 -7.46
CA GLU A 358 -22.60 -17.65 -7.24
C GLU A 358 -21.22 -18.18 -6.87
N GLY A 359 -21.15 -19.08 -5.88
CA GLY A 359 -19.88 -19.63 -5.39
C GLY A 359 -19.61 -19.33 -3.92
N THR A 360 -18.43 -19.72 -3.45
CA THR A 360 -17.97 -19.52 -2.06
C THR A 360 -16.85 -18.51 -2.03
N TYR A 361 -16.96 -17.54 -1.13
CA TYR A 361 -16.04 -16.41 -0.97
C TYR A 361 -15.51 -16.34 0.46
N PRO A 362 -14.18 -16.25 0.66
CA PRO A 362 -13.62 -15.91 1.96
C PRO A 362 -14.15 -14.56 2.45
N ALA A 363 -14.54 -14.48 3.71
CA ALA A 363 -15.01 -13.22 4.29
C ALA A 363 -13.94 -12.11 4.22
N ALA A 364 -12.68 -12.51 4.24
CA ALA A 364 -11.53 -11.58 4.15
C ALA A 364 -11.38 -10.86 2.80
N LEU A 365 -12.16 -11.20 1.75
CA LEU A 365 -12.19 -10.44 0.49
C LEU A 365 -12.98 -9.13 0.58
N CYS A 366 -13.51 -8.78 1.75
CA CYS A 366 -14.18 -7.49 1.93
C CYS A 366 -13.23 -6.33 1.63
N CYS A 367 -13.69 -5.36 0.83
CA CYS A 367 -12.95 -4.14 0.53
C CYS A 367 -13.14 -3.07 1.60
N ASN A 368 -14.30 -3.00 2.24
CA ASN A 368 -14.53 -2.12 3.38
C ASN A 368 -14.98 -2.91 4.61
N LEU A 369 -14.46 -2.50 5.76
CA LEU A 369 -14.71 -3.12 7.04
C LEU A 369 -14.78 -2.06 8.12
N THR A 370 -16.00 -1.72 8.58
CA THR A 370 -16.22 -0.58 9.46
C THR A 370 -17.31 -0.85 10.52
N ASN A 371 -17.20 -0.17 11.65
CA ASN A 371 -18.29 -0.01 12.62
C ASN A 371 -18.74 1.46 12.73
N GLY A 372 -18.40 2.29 11.72
CA GLY A 372 -18.67 3.72 11.68
C GLY A 372 -17.73 4.61 12.50
N LYS A 373 -16.68 4.03 13.11
CA LYS A 373 -15.70 4.75 13.96
C LYS A 373 -14.28 4.26 13.76
N MET A 374 -13.89 4.11 12.51
CA MET A 374 -12.58 3.56 12.18
C MET A 374 -11.46 4.58 12.46
N PRO A 375 -10.35 4.17 13.10
CA PRO A 375 -9.24 5.06 13.39
C PRO A 375 -8.28 5.18 12.20
N HIS A 376 -7.47 6.25 12.21
CA HIS A 376 -6.18 6.24 11.53
C HIS A 376 -5.17 5.50 12.39
N GLN A 377 -4.40 4.60 11.79
CA GLN A 377 -3.35 3.83 12.48
C GLN A 377 -2.05 4.66 12.48
N GLY A 378 -1.54 4.91 13.69
CA GLY A 378 -0.12 5.17 13.84
C GLY A 378 0.67 3.86 14.01
N ASN A 379 1.97 3.96 14.25
CA ASN A 379 2.82 2.81 14.53
C ASN A 379 2.30 2.02 15.76
N GLY A 380 2.03 0.75 15.56
CA GLY A 380 1.60 -0.17 16.61
C GLY A 380 0.20 -0.75 16.44
N MET A 381 -0.30 -1.37 17.49
CA MET A 381 -1.60 -2.03 17.49
C MET A 381 -2.72 -1.08 17.89
N ILE A 382 -3.85 -1.13 17.17
CA ILE A 382 -5.06 -0.39 17.53
C ILE A 382 -5.67 -1.00 18.79
N LYS A 383 -5.73 -0.22 19.87
CA LYS A 383 -6.35 -0.62 21.14
C LYS A 383 -7.89 -0.53 21.11
N LYS A 384 -8.46 0.26 20.21
CA LYS A 384 -9.92 0.42 20.09
C LYS A 384 -10.59 -0.89 19.66
N LYS A 385 -11.82 -1.11 20.13
CA LYS A 385 -12.66 -2.21 19.68
C LYS A 385 -13.23 -1.85 18.29
N ILE A 386 -12.61 -2.41 17.25
CA ILE A 386 -12.99 -2.26 15.84
C ILE A 386 -13.05 -3.63 15.18
N PRO A 387 -13.79 -3.79 14.07
CA PRO A 387 -13.68 -4.99 13.26
C PRO A 387 -12.31 -5.08 12.57
N TYR A 388 -11.84 -6.29 12.30
CA TYR A 388 -10.53 -6.52 11.67
C TYR A 388 -10.47 -7.90 10.99
N ILE A 389 -9.48 -8.06 10.11
CA ILE A 389 -9.13 -9.34 9.49
C ILE A 389 -7.94 -9.92 10.26
N THR A 390 -7.93 -11.24 10.47
CA THR A 390 -6.82 -11.96 11.12
C THR A 390 -6.84 -13.44 10.69
N CYS A 391 -5.75 -14.17 10.93
CA CYS A 391 -5.70 -15.62 10.74
C CYS A 391 -6.05 -16.37 12.03
N GLU A 392 -6.92 -17.35 11.92
CA GLU A 392 -7.18 -18.34 12.96
C GLU A 392 -7.07 -19.74 12.35
N ALA A 393 -6.21 -20.58 12.90
CA ALA A 393 -6.00 -21.96 12.43
C ALA A 393 -5.69 -22.09 10.92
N GLY A 394 -4.96 -21.14 10.36
CA GLY A 394 -4.58 -21.11 8.94
C GLY A 394 -5.65 -20.53 8.00
N GLU A 395 -6.79 -20.09 8.52
CA GLU A 395 -7.83 -19.44 7.72
C GLU A 395 -7.89 -17.94 8.02
N GLN A 396 -7.96 -17.11 6.97
CA GLN A 396 -8.20 -15.67 7.11
C GLN A 396 -9.68 -15.44 7.41
N ILE A 397 -9.95 -14.76 8.52
CA ILE A 397 -11.31 -14.51 9.00
C ILE A 397 -11.54 -13.02 9.25
N VAL A 398 -12.81 -12.61 9.20
CA VAL A 398 -13.25 -11.31 9.69
C VAL A 398 -13.74 -11.46 11.13
N VAL A 399 -13.20 -10.68 12.04
CA VAL A 399 -13.72 -10.49 13.39
C VAL A 399 -14.60 -9.26 13.39
N ALA A 400 -15.92 -9.47 13.42
CA ALA A 400 -16.92 -8.40 13.49
C ALA A 400 -17.25 -8.07 14.94
N THR A 401 -17.24 -6.77 15.26
CA THR A 401 -17.64 -6.20 16.56
C THR A 401 -19.02 -5.57 16.44
N ASP A 402 -19.51 -4.91 17.49
CA ASP A 402 -20.83 -4.27 17.43
C ASP A 402 -20.95 -3.28 16.26
N ARG A 403 -22.07 -3.36 15.54
CA ARG A 403 -22.42 -2.52 14.38
C ARG A 403 -21.43 -2.64 13.21
N THR A 404 -20.78 -3.77 13.06
CA THR A 404 -19.87 -3.99 11.93
C THR A 404 -20.63 -4.11 10.62
N GLN A 405 -20.08 -3.46 9.60
CA GLN A 405 -20.42 -3.59 8.20
C GLN A 405 -19.23 -4.19 7.46
N ILE A 406 -19.45 -5.32 6.78
CA ILE A 406 -18.49 -6.04 5.95
C ILE A 406 -18.96 -5.88 4.51
N VAL A 407 -18.24 -5.13 3.67
CA VAL A 407 -18.71 -4.74 2.34
C VAL A 407 -17.84 -5.32 1.25
N TYR A 408 -18.49 -5.84 0.24
CA TYR A 408 -17.90 -6.38 -0.99
C TYR A 408 -18.40 -5.59 -2.19
N LYS A 409 -17.52 -5.14 -3.06
CA LYS A 409 -17.83 -4.33 -4.26
C LYS A 409 -17.08 -4.93 -5.45
N TYR A 410 -17.72 -5.43 -6.47
CA TYR A 410 -19.13 -5.58 -6.73
C TYR A 410 -19.40 -7.03 -7.13
N PHE A 411 -20.65 -7.46 -7.01
CA PHE A 411 -21.14 -8.73 -7.55
C PHE A 411 -22.10 -8.50 -8.72
N HIS A 412 -22.11 -9.41 -9.69
CA HIS A 412 -23.08 -9.44 -10.76
C HIS A 412 -24.22 -10.42 -10.37
N PHE A 413 -25.38 -9.87 -10.01
CA PHE A 413 -26.58 -10.65 -9.71
C PHE A 413 -27.44 -10.79 -10.97
N ILE A 414 -27.90 -11.98 -11.27
CA ILE A 414 -28.84 -12.24 -12.39
C ILE A 414 -30.30 -12.01 -12.00
N GLY A 415 -30.58 -11.77 -10.71
CA GLY A 415 -31.90 -11.54 -10.15
C GLY A 415 -32.57 -12.82 -9.66
N GLY A 416 -33.48 -12.70 -8.68
CA GLY A 416 -34.22 -13.79 -8.10
C GLY A 416 -33.79 -14.16 -6.69
N LYS A 417 -34.27 -15.32 -6.23
CA LYS A 417 -33.95 -15.81 -4.89
C LYS A 417 -32.55 -16.39 -4.82
N THR A 418 -31.73 -15.80 -4.00
CA THR A 418 -30.35 -16.25 -3.72
C THR A 418 -30.26 -16.74 -2.28
N LYS A 419 -29.80 -17.95 -2.08
CA LYS A 419 -29.46 -18.48 -0.76
C LYS A 419 -28.03 -18.08 -0.43
N LEU A 420 -27.85 -17.38 0.71
CA LEU A 420 -26.55 -17.14 1.33
C LEU A 420 -26.38 -18.08 2.50
N THR A 421 -25.24 -18.78 2.55
CA THR A 421 -24.81 -19.63 3.66
C THR A 421 -23.56 -19.02 4.27
N PHE A 422 -23.61 -18.70 5.56
CA PHE A 422 -22.47 -18.14 6.30
C PHE A 422 -21.81 -19.20 7.15
N ARG A 423 -20.48 -19.30 7.12
CA ARG A 423 -19.69 -20.11 8.07
C ARG A 423 -19.12 -19.19 9.14
N TYR A 424 -19.60 -19.34 10.37
CA TYR A 424 -19.32 -18.39 11.44
C TYR A 424 -19.10 -19.08 12.79
N LYS A 425 -18.56 -18.29 13.76
CA LYS A 425 -18.50 -18.58 15.17
C LYS A 425 -18.89 -17.32 15.94
N ALA A 426 -19.90 -17.42 16.81
CA ALA A 426 -20.44 -16.28 17.55
C ALA A 426 -20.13 -16.40 19.06
N ALA A 427 -19.60 -15.33 19.66
CA ALA A 427 -19.34 -15.27 21.10
C ALA A 427 -20.60 -14.99 21.92
N GLY A 428 -21.73 -14.73 21.30
CA GLY A 428 -23.03 -14.50 21.92
C GLY A 428 -24.09 -14.18 20.87
N LYS A 429 -25.33 -14.03 21.35
CA LYS A 429 -26.47 -13.76 20.47
C LYS A 429 -26.36 -12.44 19.73
N GLY A 430 -26.72 -12.44 18.43
CA GLY A 430 -26.76 -11.23 17.61
C GLY A 430 -27.60 -11.38 16.36
N LYS A 431 -27.70 -10.31 15.60
CA LYS A 431 -28.40 -10.26 14.33
C LYS A 431 -27.41 -10.05 13.19
N LEU A 432 -27.48 -10.90 12.18
CA LEU A 432 -26.77 -10.78 10.94
C LEU A 432 -27.77 -10.39 9.86
N SER A 433 -27.52 -9.28 9.17
CA SER A 433 -28.38 -8.74 8.11
C SER A 433 -27.60 -8.67 6.80
N VAL A 434 -28.27 -9.02 5.70
CA VAL A 434 -27.75 -8.90 4.34
C VAL A 434 -28.40 -7.68 3.68
N MET A 435 -27.57 -6.81 3.14
CA MET A 435 -28.00 -5.63 2.40
C MET A 435 -27.35 -5.62 1.02
N VAL A 436 -28.06 -5.10 0.04
CA VAL A 436 -27.60 -5.01 -1.35
C VAL A 436 -27.86 -3.60 -1.86
N SER A 437 -26.87 -2.99 -2.51
CA SER A 437 -27.02 -1.61 -3.03
C SER A 437 -28.18 -1.51 -4.03
N GLY A 438 -28.91 -0.39 -3.97
CA GLY A 438 -30.08 -0.16 -4.83
C GLY A 438 -31.37 -0.86 -4.36
N GLN A 439 -31.35 -1.57 -3.22
CA GLN A 439 -32.55 -2.09 -2.55
C GLN A 439 -32.69 -1.44 -1.17
N SER A 440 -33.93 -1.14 -0.75
CA SER A 440 -34.18 -0.50 0.53
C SER A 440 -34.24 -1.53 1.66
N GLY A 441 -33.45 -1.28 2.71
CA GLY A 441 -33.39 -2.15 3.90
C GLY A 441 -32.70 -3.50 3.66
N PRO A 442 -32.70 -4.37 4.68
CA PRO A 442 -32.16 -5.73 4.58
C PRO A 442 -32.97 -6.60 3.62
N VAL A 443 -32.29 -7.32 2.73
CA VAL A 443 -32.90 -8.34 1.85
C VAL A 443 -32.98 -9.71 2.51
N GLY A 444 -32.30 -9.88 3.65
CA GLY A 444 -32.35 -11.08 4.48
C GLY A 444 -31.78 -10.83 5.86
N GLU A 445 -32.33 -11.52 6.87
CA GLU A 445 -31.89 -11.40 8.26
C GLU A 445 -31.93 -12.76 8.95
N ILE A 446 -30.97 -13.02 9.82
CA ILE A 446 -30.96 -14.19 10.71
C ILE A 446 -30.54 -13.77 12.12
N ILE A 447 -31.13 -14.44 13.09
CA ILE A 447 -30.67 -14.37 14.48
C ILE A 447 -29.70 -15.53 14.70
N VAL A 448 -28.55 -15.20 15.21
CA VAL A 448 -27.46 -16.13 15.52
C VAL A 448 -27.35 -16.19 17.03
N ASP A 449 -27.35 -17.38 17.60
CA ASP A 449 -27.08 -17.62 19.00
C ASP A 449 -25.57 -17.87 19.23
N GLN A 450 -25.15 -17.94 20.49
CA GLN A 450 -23.77 -18.30 20.84
C GLN A 450 -23.45 -19.70 20.33
N THR A 451 -22.23 -19.88 19.79
CA THR A 451 -21.76 -21.18 19.28
C THR A 451 -20.54 -21.66 20.05
N GLU A 452 -20.35 -22.97 20.17
CA GLU A 452 -19.13 -23.56 20.74
C GLU A 452 -18.03 -23.71 19.68
N GLY A 453 -18.40 -23.88 18.42
CA GLY A 453 -17.50 -24.09 17.29
C GLY A 453 -17.95 -23.30 16.05
N TRP A 454 -17.39 -23.69 14.90
CA TRP A 454 -17.83 -23.19 13.61
C TRP A 454 -19.17 -23.81 13.20
N GLU A 455 -20.12 -22.96 12.89
CA GLU A 455 -21.47 -23.34 12.44
C GLU A 455 -21.79 -22.70 11.09
N LYS A 456 -22.89 -23.17 10.49
CA LYS A 456 -23.45 -22.60 9.25
C LYS A 456 -24.87 -22.14 9.49
N ALA A 457 -25.20 -20.98 8.88
CA ALA A 457 -26.56 -20.48 8.85
C ALA A 457 -26.94 -20.01 7.46
N ASP A 458 -28.16 -20.28 7.07
CA ASP A 458 -28.71 -19.96 5.76
C ASP A 458 -29.70 -18.79 5.84
N VAL A 459 -29.67 -17.92 4.84
CA VAL A 459 -30.69 -16.92 4.61
C VAL A 459 -31.04 -16.88 3.13
N VAL A 460 -32.32 -16.76 2.81
CA VAL A 460 -32.80 -16.58 1.44
C VAL A 460 -33.13 -15.10 1.23
N CYS A 461 -32.50 -14.52 0.21
CA CYS A 461 -32.63 -13.12 -0.15
C CYS A 461 -33.24 -13.02 -1.56
N ASP A 462 -34.19 -12.12 -1.74
CA ASP A 462 -34.66 -11.75 -3.08
C ASP A 462 -33.86 -10.55 -3.57
N ILE A 463 -32.98 -10.79 -4.56
CA ILE A 463 -32.02 -9.81 -5.02
C ILE A 463 -32.31 -9.45 -6.47
N SER A 464 -32.43 -8.14 -6.73
CA SER A 464 -32.65 -7.63 -8.08
C SER A 464 -31.41 -7.81 -8.96
N ALA A 465 -31.60 -8.08 -10.23
CA ALA A 465 -30.50 -8.18 -11.21
C ALA A 465 -29.66 -6.90 -11.29
N GLY A 466 -28.38 -7.06 -11.64
CA GLY A 466 -27.44 -5.97 -11.87
C GLY A 466 -26.15 -6.07 -11.09
N VAL A 467 -25.25 -5.13 -11.34
CA VAL A 467 -23.98 -5.01 -10.60
C VAL A 467 -24.24 -4.26 -9.30
N ARG A 468 -23.99 -4.91 -8.17
CA ARG A 468 -24.36 -4.40 -6.84
C ARG A 468 -23.29 -4.71 -5.80
N SER A 469 -23.17 -3.84 -4.80
CA SER A 469 -22.41 -4.17 -3.60
C SER A 469 -23.23 -5.05 -2.67
N LEU A 470 -22.56 -6.00 -2.00
CA LEU A 470 -23.10 -6.82 -0.93
C LEU A 470 -22.54 -6.35 0.40
N MET A 471 -23.39 -6.09 1.37
CA MET A 471 -23.00 -5.74 2.73
C MET A 471 -23.58 -6.77 3.72
N ILE A 472 -22.72 -7.35 4.54
CA ILE A 472 -23.06 -8.19 5.66
C ILE A 472 -22.91 -7.35 6.92
N ALA A 473 -24.02 -7.10 7.63
CA ALA A 473 -24.02 -6.28 8.82
C ALA A 473 -24.20 -7.13 10.07
N TRP A 474 -23.35 -6.94 11.07
CA TRP A 474 -23.44 -7.60 12.38
C TRP A 474 -23.87 -6.59 13.45
N GLN A 475 -24.88 -6.96 14.24
CA GLN A 475 -25.39 -6.16 15.34
C GLN A 475 -25.45 -7.01 16.61
N SER A 476 -24.51 -6.79 17.52
CA SER A 476 -24.43 -7.45 18.83
C SER A 476 -23.35 -6.81 19.69
N LYS A 477 -23.48 -6.92 21.02
CA LYS A 477 -22.38 -6.57 21.94
C LYS A 477 -21.24 -7.61 21.96
N SER A 478 -21.51 -8.80 21.41
CA SER A 478 -20.57 -9.93 21.28
C SER A 478 -19.95 -9.96 19.90
N ASP A 479 -18.75 -10.51 19.81
CA ASP A 479 -18.02 -10.60 18.53
C ASP A 479 -18.52 -11.80 17.71
N LEU A 480 -18.51 -11.63 16.37
CA LEU A 480 -18.73 -12.68 15.38
C LEU A 480 -17.43 -12.90 14.62
N ARG A 481 -17.06 -14.16 14.42
CA ARG A 481 -16.02 -14.57 13.47
C ARG A 481 -16.69 -15.12 12.23
N LEU A 482 -16.36 -14.57 11.07
CA LEU A 482 -16.87 -14.98 9.77
C LEU A 482 -15.70 -15.44 8.91
N SER A 483 -15.72 -16.72 8.46
CA SER A 483 -14.64 -17.24 7.61
C SER A 483 -14.99 -17.14 6.13
N GLU A 484 -16.21 -17.49 5.76
CA GLU A 484 -16.66 -17.52 4.38
C GLU A 484 -18.18 -17.34 4.29
N PHE A 485 -18.62 -17.03 3.08
CA PHE A 485 -20.03 -17.14 2.71
C PHE A 485 -20.18 -17.76 1.32
N THR A 486 -21.26 -18.52 1.13
CA THR A 486 -21.60 -19.13 -0.16
C THR A 486 -22.88 -18.50 -0.68
N MET A 487 -22.91 -18.16 -1.96
CA MET A 487 -24.11 -17.72 -2.67
C MET A 487 -24.55 -18.78 -3.68
N LYS A 488 -25.84 -19.07 -3.72
CA LYS A 488 -26.44 -20.00 -4.67
C LYS A 488 -27.82 -19.51 -5.09
N LEU A 489 -28.04 -19.39 -6.38
CA LEU A 489 -29.36 -19.12 -6.95
C LEU A 489 -30.30 -20.33 -6.69
N ILE A 490 -31.58 -20.09 -6.31
CA ILE A 490 -32.57 -21.12 -5.99
C ILE A 490 -33.92 -20.84 -6.67
#